data_f87bfeaff8abd80421dd97b7982a526d
#
_entry.id   f87bfeaff8abd80421dd97b7982a526d
#
_cell.length_a   1.000
_cell.length_b   1.000
_cell.length_c   1.000
_cell.angle_alpha   90.00
_cell.angle_beta   90.00
_cell.angle_gamma   90.00
#
_symmetry.space_group_name_H-M   'P 1'
#
loop_
_entity.id
_entity.type
_entity.pdbx_description
1 polymer ?
#
loop_
_entity_poly.entity_id
_entity_poly.type
_entity_poly.pdbx_seq_one_letter_code
_entity_poly.pdbx_strand_id
1 'polypeptide(L)'
;MNTKFNWGIIGTGGIANSFAKDLSYLKDHRLAAVGSRTIINAQNFASKYSGCVGYASYSELVADPNLDGIYIATPNNFHVEHTILALEAGKSVLCEKPFAMNSSEVKSMVDASKSNNVALLEGMRTRYLPHIDIIRGLLNENLIGDVESVFACHGQDLTHSNNPRLWTKELGGGALLDLGIYVVSLAHMVLGRPKNIKASAVFTEEGVDAKTSLIFTYESGAIADLSCSMYDTQPNRAVISGCLLYTSPSPRD
;
A
#
# COMPACT_ATOMS: atom_id res chain seq x y z
N MET A 1 -23.65 -14.83 18.77
CA MET A 1 -23.54 -15.16 17.34
C MET A 1 -22.32 -14.39 16.84
N ASN A 2 -21.31 -15.09 16.35
CA ASN A 2 -20.11 -14.41 15.80
C ASN A 2 -20.52 -13.83 14.44
N THR A 3 -20.84 -12.54 14.38
CA THR A 3 -21.18 -11.86 13.13
C THR A 3 -19.90 -11.63 12.36
N LYS A 4 -19.80 -12.18 11.14
CA LYS A 4 -18.65 -11.96 10.27
C LYS A 4 -18.55 -10.49 9.89
N PHE A 5 -17.31 -9.99 9.78
CA PHE A 5 -17.03 -8.67 9.22
C PHE A 5 -17.29 -8.68 7.71
N ASN A 6 -18.14 -7.80 7.24
CA ASN A 6 -18.59 -7.75 5.85
C ASN A 6 -17.81 -6.70 5.06
N TRP A 7 -17.01 -7.16 4.11
CA TRP A 7 -16.23 -6.30 3.23
C TRP A 7 -16.99 -5.94 1.96
N GLY A 8 -16.93 -4.66 1.59
CA GLY A 8 -17.16 -4.18 0.24
C GLY A 8 -15.84 -3.91 -0.47
N ILE A 9 -15.78 -4.05 -1.78
CA ILE A 9 -14.61 -3.69 -2.60
C ILE A 9 -15.00 -2.61 -3.60
N ILE A 10 -14.26 -1.51 -3.66
CA ILE A 10 -14.31 -0.53 -4.75
C ILE A 10 -13.23 -0.88 -5.77
N GLY A 11 -13.68 -1.33 -6.96
CA GLY A 11 -12.81 -1.79 -8.05
C GLY A 11 -12.85 -3.30 -8.27
N THR A 12 -12.54 -3.73 -9.51
CA THR A 12 -12.63 -5.14 -9.94
C THR A 12 -11.33 -5.62 -10.61
N GLY A 13 -10.22 -4.91 -10.34
CA GLY A 13 -8.90 -5.20 -10.91
C GLY A 13 -8.19 -6.41 -10.30
N GLY A 14 -6.93 -6.63 -10.69
CA GLY A 14 -6.11 -7.74 -10.22
C GLY A 14 -5.97 -7.79 -8.70
N ILE A 15 -5.65 -6.64 -8.07
CA ILE A 15 -5.47 -6.58 -6.61
C ILE A 15 -6.78 -6.82 -5.85
N ALA A 16 -7.92 -6.38 -6.39
CA ALA A 16 -9.23 -6.70 -5.83
C ALA A 16 -9.50 -8.21 -5.83
N ASN A 17 -9.14 -8.93 -6.92
CA ASN A 17 -9.25 -10.38 -6.98
C ASN A 17 -8.33 -11.08 -5.98
N SER A 18 -7.09 -10.59 -5.79
CA SER A 18 -6.15 -11.13 -4.80
C SER A 18 -6.70 -10.95 -3.39
N PHE A 19 -7.16 -9.75 -3.02
CA PHE A 19 -7.77 -9.48 -1.72
C PHE A 19 -8.99 -10.37 -1.46
N ALA A 20 -9.90 -10.46 -2.42
CA ALA A 20 -11.10 -11.29 -2.29
C ALA A 20 -10.77 -12.79 -2.09
N LYS A 21 -9.72 -13.28 -2.78
CA LYS A 21 -9.21 -14.64 -2.60
C LYS A 21 -8.62 -14.84 -1.20
N ASP A 22 -7.76 -13.91 -0.76
CA ASP A 22 -7.11 -14.00 0.55
C ASP A 22 -8.14 -13.89 1.68
N LEU A 23 -9.16 -13.05 1.53
CA LEU A 23 -10.26 -12.92 2.47
C LEU A 23 -11.02 -14.23 2.69
N SER A 24 -11.09 -15.10 1.68
CA SER A 24 -11.77 -16.41 1.78
C SER A 24 -11.12 -17.38 2.78
N TYR A 25 -9.86 -17.16 3.16
CA TYR A 25 -9.16 -17.95 4.19
C TYR A 25 -9.50 -17.51 5.62
N LEU A 26 -10.15 -16.35 5.80
CA LEU A 26 -10.50 -15.80 7.10
C LEU A 26 -11.91 -16.23 7.51
N LYS A 27 -12.02 -16.87 8.68
CA LYS A 27 -13.30 -17.43 9.16
C LYS A 27 -14.31 -16.34 9.57
N ASP A 28 -13.79 -15.24 10.12
CA ASP A 28 -14.59 -14.14 10.70
C ASP A 28 -14.81 -12.97 9.72
N HIS A 29 -14.44 -13.15 8.46
CA HIS A 29 -14.60 -12.16 7.40
C HIS A 29 -15.32 -12.76 6.20
N ARG A 30 -15.97 -11.91 5.40
CA ARG A 30 -16.50 -12.30 4.09
C ARG A 30 -16.52 -11.12 3.12
N LEU A 31 -16.42 -11.42 1.85
CA LEU A 31 -16.75 -10.49 0.79
C LEU A 31 -18.27 -10.47 0.61
N ALA A 32 -18.90 -9.34 0.96
CA ALA A 32 -20.34 -9.17 0.88
C ALA A 32 -20.77 -8.40 -0.39
N ALA A 33 -19.93 -7.48 -0.88
CA ALA A 33 -20.28 -6.69 -2.05
C ALA A 33 -19.04 -6.20 -2.84
N VAL A 34 -19.27 -5.82 -4.08
CA VAL A 34 -18.28 -5.17 -4.96
C VAL A 34 -18.94 -4.09 -5.80
N GLY A 35 -18.28 -2.94 -5.90
CA GLY A 35 -18.69 -1.84 -6.76
C GLY A 35 -17.79 -1.71 -7.99
N SER A 36 -18.39 -1.41 -9.12
CA SER A 36 -17.69 -1.08 -10.37
C SER A 36 -18.42 0.03 -11.12
N ARG A 37 -17.71 0.73 -12.01
CA ARG A 37 -18.31 1.74 -12.91
C ARG A 37 -19.34 1.16 -13.88
N THR A 38 -19.40 -0.15 -14.03
CA THR A 38 -20.39 -0.85 -14.83
C THR A 38 -20.94 -2.04 -14.06
N ILE A 39 -22.25 -2.23 -14.15
CA ILE A 39 -22.92 -3.36 -13.47
C ILE A 39 -22.41 -4.72 -13.96
N ILE A 40 -22.07 -4.82 -15.25
CA ILE A 40 -21.55 -6.06 -15.85
C ILE A 40 -20.25 -6.48 -15.16
N ASN A 41 -19.30 -5.56 -14.96
CA ASN A 41 -18.04 -5.85 -14.28
C ASN A 41 -18.25 -6.21 -12.80
N ALA A 42 -19.16 -5.52 -12.13
CA ALA A 42 -19.51 -5.82 -10.73
C ALA A 42 -20.12 -7.22 -10.60
N GLN A 43 -21.08 -7.57 -11.45
CA GLN A 43 -21.72 -8.88 -11.46
C GLN A 43 -20.76 -10.01 -11.84
N ASN A 44 -19.90 -9.82 -12.85
CA ASN A 44 -18.87 -10.77 -13.25
C ASN A 44 -17.85 -11.02 -12.12
N PHE A 45 -17.54 -10.01 -11.33
CA PHE A 45 -16.67 -10.17 -10.17
C PHE A 45 -17.43 -10.89 -9.04
N ALA A 46 -18.61 -10.41 -8.68
CA ALA A 46 -19.44 -10.96 -7.60
C ALA A 46 -19.80 -12.43 -7.79
N SER A 47 -20.06 -12.86 -9.03
CA SER A 47 -20.43 -14.25 -9.35
C SER A 47 -19.38 -15.31 -8.95
N LYS A 48 -18.13 -14.88 -8.70
CA LYS A 48 -17.05 -15.77 -8.24
C LYS A 48 -17.12 -16.07 -6.75
N TYR A 49 -17.91 -15.30 -5.99
CA TYR A 49 -17.94 -15.34 -4.51
C TYR A 49 -19.39 -15.48 -4.02
N SER A 50 -19.66 -16.57 -3.30
CA SER A 50 -21.02 -16.87 -2.81
C SER A 50 -21.56 -15.75 -1.90
N GLY A 51 -22.74 -15.24 -2.22
CA GLY A 51 -23.42 -14.22 -1.45
C GLY A 51 -22.84 -12.79 -1.63
N CYS A 52 -21.96 -12.59 -2.60
CA CYS A 52 -21.45 -11.26 -2.96
C CYS A 52 -22.45 -10.56 -3.90
N VAL A 53 -22.75 -9.28 -3.62
CA VAL A 53 -23.62 -8.43 -4.44
C VAL A 53 -22.79 -7.47 -5.29
N GLY A 54 -23.13 -7.33 -6.58
CA GLY A 54 -22.50 -6.37 -7.48
C GLY A 54 -23.31 -5.07 -7.56
N TYR A 55 -22.64 -3.92 -7.33
CA TYR A 55 -23.22 -2.58 -7.45
C TYR A 55 -22.71 -1.84 -8.68
N ALA A 56 -23.60 -1.10 -9.36
CA ALA A 56 -23.26 -0.34 -10.58
C ALA A 56 -22.54 0.98 -10.30
N SER A 57 -22.55 1.43 -9.04
CA SER A 57 -21.85 2.64 -8.60
C SER A 57 -21.19 2.43 -7.23
N TYR A 58 -20.18 3.24 -6.96
CA TYR A 58 -19.50 3.23 -5.67
C TYR A 58 -20.37 3.84 -4.56
N SER A 59 -21.21 4.83 -4.91
CA SER A 59 -22.15 5.45 -3.96
C SER A 59 -23.21 4.46 -3.49
N GLU A 60 -23.75 3.62 -4.38
CA GLU A 60 -24.69 2.56 -3.99
C GLU A 60 -24.01 1.52 -3.10
N LEU A 61 -22.75 1.13 -3.42
CA LEU A 61 -22.00 0.19 -2.61
C LEU A 61 -21.82 0.68 -1.17
N VAL A 62 -21.30 1.92 -0.99
CA VAL A 62 -21.01 2.44 0.35
C VAL A 62 -22.26 2.71 1.16
N ALA A 63 -23.42 2.91 0.51
CA ALA A 63 -24.71 3.08 1.16
C ALA A 63 -25.30 1.77 1.70
N ASP A 64 -24.76 0.60 1.34
CA ASP A 64 -25.25 -0.69 1.89
C ASP A 64 -25.02 -0.75 3.40
N PRO A 65 -26.08 -0.80 4.23
CA PRO A 65 -25.96 -0.83 5.69
C PRO A 65 -25.34 -2.12 6.24
N ASN A 66 -25.26 -3.17 5.43
CA ASN A 66 -24.70 -4.45 5.83
C ASN A 66 -23.17 -4.52 5.72
N LEU A 67 -22.52 -3.50 5.18
CA LEU A 67 -21.06 -3.46 5.07
C LEU A 67 -20.44 -2.80 6.30
N ASP A 68 -19.40 -3.42 6.83
CA ASP A 68 -18.61 -2.93 7.96
C ASP A 68 -17.38 -2.15 7.48
N GLY A 69 -16.77 -2.55 6.37
CA GLY A 69 -15.60 -1.90 5.81
C GLY A 69 -15.49 -2.02 4.29
N ILE A 70 -14.75 -1.08 3.72
CA ILE A 70 -14.51 -0.97 2.28
C ILE A 70 -13.02 -1.11 1.98
N TYR A 71 -12.69 -1.98 1.04
CA TYR A 71 -11.36 -2.07 0.45
C TYR A 71 -11.30 -1.26 -0.84
N ILE A 72 -10.38 -0.29 -0.89
CA ILE A 72 -10.17 0.57 -2.06
C ILE A 72 -9.09 -0.06 -2.94
N ALA A 73 -9.47 -0.49 -4.14
CA ALA A 73 -8.64 -1.21 -5.10
C ALA A 73 -8.66 -0.56 -6.50
N THR A 74 -8.83 0.74 -6.54
CA THR A 74 -8.83 1.56 -7.76
C THR A 74 -7.42 2.03 -8.13
N PRO A 75 -7.19 2.67 -9.29
CA PRO A 75 -5.92 3.34 -9.55
C PRO A 75 -5.60 4.44 -8.55
N ASN A 76 -4.30 4.70 -8.33
CA ASN A 76 -3.77 5.53 -7.25
C ASN A 76 -4.41 6.93 -7.15
N ASN A 77 -4.67 7.56 -8.30
CA ASN A 77 -5.27 8.90 -8.38
C ASN A 77 -6.73 8.98 -7.89
N PHE A 78 -7.41 7.84 -7.74
CA PHE A 78 -8.78 7.77 -7.21
C PHE A 78 -8.85 7.35 -5.74
N HIS A 79 -7.72 7.06 -5.10
CA HIS A 79 -7.71 6.60 -3.72
C HIS A 79 -8.33 7.61 -2.77
N VAL A 80 -8.00 8.89 -2.90
CA VAL A 80 -8.52 9.96 -2.03
C VAL A 80 -10.05 10.08 -2.14
N GLU A 81 -10.57 10.19 -3.37
CA GLU A 81 -12.00 10.34 -3.63
C GLU A 81 -12.81 9.16 -3.08
N HIS A 82 -12.40 7.93 -3.42
CA HIS A 82 -13.13 6.74 -3.03
C HIS A 82 -12.99 6.42 -1.53
N THR A 83 -11.86 6.77 -0.93
CA THR A 83 -11.67 6.65 0.52
C THR A 83 -12.58 7.61 1.28
N ILE A 84 -12.61 8.88 0.89
CA ILE A 84 -13.48 9.87 1.55
C ILE A 84 -14.94 9.49 1.39
N LEU A 85 -15.37 9.07 0.19
CA LEU A 85 -16.73 8.57 -0.07
C LEU A 85 -17.15 7.46 0.92
N ALA A 86 -16.27 6.50 1.17
CA ALA A 86 -16.54 5.40 2.08
C ALA A 86 -16.56 5.84 3.56
N LEU A 87 -15.60 6.71 3.95
CA LEU A 87 -15.52 7.24 5.32
C LEU A 87 -16.74 8.10 5.68
N GLU A 88 -17.20 8.95 4.75
CA GLU A 88 -18.41 9.79 4.92
C GLU A 88 -19.69 8.96 5.02
N ALA A 89 -19.71 7.76 4.40
CA ALA A 89 -20.77 6.79 4.57
C ALA A 89 -20.67 5.97 5.88
N GLY A 90 -19.73 6.32 6.77
CA GLY A 90 -19.52 5.65 8.06
C GLY A 90 -18.85 4.28 7.96
N LYS A 91 -18.15 3.98 6.86
CA LYS A 91 -17.47 2.70 6.65
C LYS A 91 -16.00 2.80 7.00
N SER A 92 -15.46 1.79 7.71
CA SER A 92 -14.02 1.64 7.88
C SER A 92 -13.35 1.38 6.53
N VAL A 93 -12.14 1.88 6.33
CA VAL A 93 -11.46 1.78 5.03
C VAL A 93 -10.08 1.14 5.15
N LEU A 94 -9.82 0.18 4.26
CA LEU A 94 -8.48 -0.29 3.90
C LEU A 94 -8.19 0.18 2.47
N CYS A 95 -7.30 1.14 2.31
CA CYS A 95 -6.93 1.70 1.01
C CYS A 95 -5.61 1.12 0.52
N GLU A 96 -5.55 0.67 -0.74
CA GLU A 96 -4.31 0.19 -1.35
C GLU A 96 -3.19 1.24 -1.33
N LYS A 97 -1.97 0.71 -1.37
CA LYS A 97 -0.75 1.51 -1.54
C LYS A 97 -0.56 1.92 -3.04
N PRO A 98 0.06 3.06 -3.30
CA PRO A 98 0.38 4.14 -2.36
C PRO A 98 -0.90 4.79 -1.84
N PHE A 99 -0.89 5.22 -0.59
CA PHE A 99 -2.10 5.66 0.11
C PHE A 99 -2.83 6.80 -0.63
N ALA A 100 -2.07 7.75 -1.17
CA ALA A 100 -2.54 8.84 -2.03
C ALA A 100 -1.40 9.36 -2.91
N MET A 101 -1.70 10.32 -3.79
CA MET A 101 -0.73 10.94 -4.68
C MET A 101 0.20 11.94 -3.98
N ASN A 102 -0.21 12.49 -2.86
CA ASN A 102 0.54 13.50 -2.10
C ASN A 102 0.04 13.61 -0.65
N SER A 103 0.81 14.35 0.16
CA SER A 103 0.53 14.49 1.60
C SER A 103 -0.74 15.29 1.92
N SER A 104 -1.18 16.20 1.05
CA SER A 104 -2.43 16.95 1.28
C SER A 104 -3.65 16.05 1.10
N GLU A 105 -3.62 15.15 0.15
CA GLU A 105 -4.65 14.12 -0.03
C GLU A 105 -4.70 13.17 1.17
N VAL A 106 -3.54 12.69 1.64
CA VAL A 106 -3.45 11.86 2.86
C VAL A 106 -4.07 12.59 4.05
N LYS A 107 -3.76 13.89 4.21
CA LYS A 107 -4.34 14.69 5.28
C LYS A 107 -5.86 14.75 5.20
N SER A 108 -6.42 14.98 4.01
CA SER A 108 -7.87 15.01 3.80
C SER A 108 -8.54 13.68 4.16
N MET A 109 -7.92 12.54 3.79
CA MET A 109 -8.41 11.20 4.15
C MET A 109 -8.40 10.97 5.67
N VAL A 110 -7.30 11.36 6.34
CA VAL A 110 -7.15 11.24 7.79
C VAL A 110 -8.15 12.14 8.52
N ASP A 111 -8.36 13.37 8.05
CA ASP A 111 -9.33 14.30 8.62
C ASP A 111 -10.77 13.76 8.46
N ALA A 112 -11.12 13.18 7.30
CA ALA A 112 -12.41 12.52 7.08
C ALA A 112 -12.62 11.32 8.01
N SER A 113 -11.59 10.47 8.20
CA SER A 113 -11.64 9.35 9.14
C SER A 113 -11.94 9.80 10.57
N LYS A 114 -11.23 10.84 11.04
CA LYS A 114 -11.43 11.41 12.37
C LYS A 114 -12.81 12.02 12.53
N SER A 115 -13.28 12.80 11.55
CA SER A 115 -14.57 13.47 11.58
C SER A 115 -15.75 12.50 11.63
N ASN A 116 -15.62 11.36 10.97
CA ASN A 116 -16.65 10.31 10.95
C ASN A 116 -16.43 9.22 12.01
N ASN A 117 -15.35 9.29 12.80
CA ASN A 117 -14.98 8.32 13.83
C ASN A 117 -14.96 6.87 13.31
N VAL A 118 -14.36 6.64 12.14
CA VAL A 118 -14.19 5.31 11.52
C VAL A 118 -12.74 5.04 11.22
N ALA A 119 -12.36 3.75 11.20
CA ALA A 119 -10.98 3.35 10.97
C ALA A 119 -10.53 3.58 9.53
N LEU A 120 -9.28 4.01 9.36
CA LEU A 120 -8.63 4.17 8.07
C LEU A 120 -7.22 3.57 8.14
N LEU A 121 -6.93 2.64 7.23
CA LEU A 121 -5.64 1.95 7.13
C LEU A 121 -5.12 1.97 5.70
N GLU A 122 -3.80 2.09 5.56
CA GLU A 122 -3.11 1.84 4.29
C GLU A 122 -2.83 0.36 4.10
N GLY A 123 -3.04 -0.16 2.90
CA GLY A 123 -2.75 -1.54 2.50
C GLY A 123 -1.25 -1.80 2.30
N MET A 124 -0.40 -1.23 3.15
CA MET A 124 1.05 -1.50 3.16
C MET A 124 1.31 -2.88 3.77
N ARG A 125 1.02 -3.93 3.01
CA ARG A 125 1.09 -5.34 3.43
C ARG A 125 2.38 -5.68 4.15
N THR A 126 3.52 -5.17 3.69
CA THR A 126 4.83 -5.45 4.27
C THR A 126 4.94 -5.09 5.74
N ARG A 127 4.13 -4.14 6.24
CA ARG A 127 4.12 -3.74 7.66
C ARG A 127 3.49 -4.78 8.59
N TYR A 128 2.71 -5.70 8.05
CA TYR A 128 1.92 -6.69 8.80
C TYR A 128 2.43 -8.13 8.64
N LEU A 129 3.59 -8.32 7.99
CA LEU A 129 4.19 -9.63 7.85
C LEU A 129 4.86 -10.06 9.17
N PRO A 130 4.77 -11.34 9.56
CA PRO A 130 5.30 -11.82 10.86
C PRO A 130 6.78 -11.50 11.10
N HIS A 131 7.62 -11.54 10.07
CA HIS A 131 9.03 -11.22 10.20
C HIS A 131 9.28 -9.72 10.50
N ILE A 132 8.36 -8.84 10.16
CA ILE A 132 8.46 -7.41 10.52
C ILE A 132 8.26 -7.21 12.01
N ASP A 133 7.40 -8.00 12.65
CA ASP A 133 7.23 -7.96 14.11
C ASP A 133 8.49 -8.48 14.81
N ILE A 134 9.15 -9.50 14.25
CA ILE A 134 10.46 -9.96 14.74
C ILE A 134 11.50 -8.85 14.63
N ILE A 135 11.60 -8.18 13.46
CA ILE A 135 12.53 -7.06 13.27
C ILE A 135 12.26 -5.93 14.27
N ARG A 136 11.00 -5.55 14.47
CA ARG A 136 10.62 -4.55 15.48
C ARG A 136 11.04 -4.97 16.90
N GLY A 137 10.85 -6.25 17.24
CA GLY A 137 11.30 -6.81 18.53
C GLY A 137 12.82 -6.65 18.71
N LEU A 138 13.61 -7.08 17.72
CA LEU A 138 15.07 -6.97 17.75
C LEU A 138 15.57 -5.52 17.89
N LEU A 139 14.91 -4.57 17.20
CA LEU A 139 15.23 -3.15 17.31
C LEU A 139 14.84 -2.59 18.68
N ASN A 140 13.66 -2.93 19.20
CA ASN A 140 13.18 -2.47 20.51
C ASN A 140 14.03 -3.02 21.66
N GLU A 141 14.55 -4.22 21.54
CA GLU A 141 15.48 -4.85 22.49
C GLU A 141 16.93 -4.33 22.34
N ASN A 142 17.15 -3.41 21.40
CA ASN A 142 18.48 -2.81 21.11
C ASN A 142 19.58 -3.83 20.80
N LEU A 143 19.23 -4.96 20.20
CA LEU A 143 20.18 -6.06 19.96
C LEU A 143 21.27 -5.74 18.95
N ILE A 144 21.03 -4.78 18.04
CA ILE A 144 22.04 -4.31 17.09
C ILE A 144 22.69 -2.98 17.51
N GLY A 145 22.33 -2.46 18.69
CA GLY A 145 22.71 -1.11 19.12
C GLY A 145 21.97 -0.02 18.35
N ASP A 146 22.46 1.21 18.41
CA ASP A 146 21.89 2.32 17.68
C ASP A 146 21.96 2.06 16.18
N VAL A 147 20.84 2.27 15.48
CA VAL A 147 20.79 2.08 14.02
C VAL A 147 21.56 3.17 13.32
N GLU A 148 22.61 2.79 12.59
CA GLU A 148 23.49 3.68 11.86
C GLU A 148 23.12 3.80 10.38
N SER A 149 22.61 2.70 9.78
CA SER A 149 22.22 2.74 8.38
C SER A 149 21.09 1.78 8.02
N VAL A 150 20.33 2.16 6.98
CA VAL A 150 19.36 1.30 6.30
C VAL A 150 19.68 1.31 4.81
N PHE A 151 19.93 0.14 4.24
CA PHE A 151 19.98 -0.05 2.80
C PHE A 151 18.73 -0.83 2.37
N ALA A 152 18.03 -0.36 1.32
CA ALA A 152 16.92 -1.13 0.78
C ALA A 152 16.75 -0.88 -0.72
N CYS A 153 16.46 -1.94 -1.48
CA CYS A 153 16.17 -1.86 -2.90
C CYS A 153 14.96 -2.69 -3.30
N HIS A 154 14.16 -2.17 -4.23
CA HIS A 154 13.04 -2.87 -4.82
C HIS A 154 12.96 -2.58 -6.32
N GLY A 155 13.26 -3.57 -7.16
CA GLY A 155 13.22 -3.44 -8.61
C GLY A 155 12.60 -4.66 -9.28
N GLN A 156 11.81 -4.40 -10.30
CA GLN A 156 11.21 -5.39 -11.17
C GLN A 156 11.31 -4.89 -12.60
N ASP A 157 11.72 -5.73 -13.53
CA ASP A 157 11.61 -5.39 -14.95
C ASP A 157 10.15 -5.44 -15.38
N LEU A 158 9.55 -4.28 -15.54
CA LEU A 158 8.17 -4.07 -15.96
C LEU A 158 8.08 -3.51 -17.39
N THR A 159 9.19 -3.47 -18.14
CA THR A 159 9.26 -2.90 -19.50
C THR A 159 8.29 -3.55 -20.48
N HIS A 160 7.94 -4.81 -20.26
CA HIS A 160 6.98 -5.55 -21.08
C HIS A 160 5.52 -5.44 -20.58
N SER A 161 5.27 -4.68 -19.53
CA SER A 161 3.91 -4.50 -18.99
C SER A 161 3.14 -3.45 -19.77
N ASN A 162 2.02 -3.87 -20.36
CA ASN A 162 1.08 -2.96 -21.02
C ASN A 162 0.06 -2.33 -20.04
N ASN A 163 0.31 -2.39 -18.72
CA ASN A 163 -0.59 -1.79 -17.74
C ASN A 163 -0.40 -0.26 -17.69
N PRO A 164 -1.35 0.54 -18.18
CA PRO A 164 -1.20 1.98 -18.25
C PRO A 164 -1.03 2.64 -16.87
N ARG A 165 -1.52 2.01 -15.79
CA ARG A 165 -1.33 2.51 -14.42
C ARG A 165 0.15 2.71 -14.07
N LEU A 166 1.06 1.88 -14.60
CA LEU A 166 2.49 1.96 -14.29
C LEU A 166 3.18 3.12 -14.99
N TRP A 167 2.70 3.48 -16.20
CA TRP A 167 3.41 4.38 -17.12
C TRP A 167 2.71 5.73 -17.32
N THR A 168 1.50 5.92 -16.75
CA THR A 168 0.72 7.14 -16.92
C THR A 168 0.78 8.00 -15.66
N LYS A 169 1.25 9.23 -15.79
CA LYS A 169 1.44 10.18 -14.68
C LYS A 169 0.12 10.50 -13.97
N GLU A 170 -0.94 10.70 -14.74
CA GLU A 170 -2.30 11.03 -14.23
C GLU A 170 -2.90 9.88 -13.41
N LEU A 171 -2.44 8.65 -13.61
CA LEU A 171 -2.87 7.48 -12.84
C LEU A 171 -1.98 7.19 -11.63
N GLY A 172 -0.96 8.02 -11.38
CA GLY A 172 0.01 7.80 -10.31
C GLY A 172 1.02 6.72 -10.65
N GLY A 173 1.45 6.65 -11.92
CA GLY A 173 2.51 5.75 -12.36
C GLY A 173 3.88 6.17 -11.84
N GLY A 174 4.87 5.33 -12.06
CA GLY A 174 6.26 5.53 -11.69
C GLY A 174 6.78 4.56 -10.65
N ALA A 175 8.09 4.34 -10.68
CA ALA A 175 8.78 3.40 -9.80
C ALA A 175 8.67 3.80 -8.33
N LEU A 176 8.73 5.09 -8.02
CA LEU A 176 8.69 5.58 -6.65
C LEU A 176 7.35 5.25 -5.97
N LEU A 177 6.23 5.53 -6.63
CA LEU A 177 4.90 5.27 -6.07
C LEU A 177 4.55 3.79 -6.08
N ASP A 178 4.98 3.00 -7.08
CA ASP A 178 4.61 1.58 -7.16
C ASP A 178 5.54 0.67 -6.33
N LEU A 179 6.86 0.86 -6.43
CA LEU A 179 7.89 0.02 -5.82
C LEU A 179 8.65 0.75 -4.70
N GLY A 180 8.98 2.02 -4.90
CA GLY A 180 9.76 2.81 -3.94
C GLY A 180 9.07 3.03 -2.60
N ILE A 181 7.74 3.05 -2.59
CA ILE A 181 6.97 3.19 -1.36
C ILE A 181 7.30 2.09 -0.33
N TYR A 182 7.68 0.89 -0.76
CA TYR A 182 8.07 -0.19 0.15
C TYR A 182 9.38 0.11 0.87
N VAL A 183 10.40 0.56 0.15
CA VAL A 183 11.71 0.89 0.74
C VAL A 183 11.64 2.16 1.59
N VAL A 184 10.85 3.16 1.18
CA VAL A 184 10.56 4.36 1.96
C VAL A 184 9.83 4.02 3.25
N SER A 185 8.81 3.17 3.17
CA SER A 185 8.04 2.71 4.35
C SER A 185 8.91 1.95 5.35
N LEU A 186 9.85 1.13 4.86
CA LEU A 186 10.80 0.43 5.72
C LEU A 186 11.75 1.41 6.43
N ALA A 187 12.38 2.32 5.69
CA ALA A 187 13.27 3.33 6.29
C ALA A 187 12.55 4.19 7.33
N HIS A 188 11.31 4.60 7.04
CA HIS A 188 10.50 5.34 7.99
C HIS A 188 10.11 4.50 9.23
N MET A 189 9.86 3.20 9.06
CA MET A 189 9.58 2.30 10.19
C MET A 189 10.77 2.16 11.14
N VAL A 190 11.99 2.12 10.58
CA VAL A 190 13.22 1.88 11.34
C VAL A 190 13.79 3.17 11.95
N LEU A 191 13.86 4.25 11.16
CA LEU A 191 14.56 5.49 11.51
C LEU A 191 13.62 6.70 11.71
N GLY A 192 12.31 6.53 11.45
CA GLY A 192 11.36 7.62 11.57
C GLY A 192 11.46 8.65 10.44
N ARG A 193 11.15 9.91 10.74
CA ARG A 193 11.12 10.99 9.77
C ARG A 193 12.54 11.48 9.46
N PRO A 194 12.96 11.52 8.18
CA PRO A 194 14.28 12.03 7.80
C PRO A 194 14.37 13.56 8.01
N LYS A 195 15.58 14.03 8.30
CA LYS A 195 15.95 15.46 8.35
C LYS A 195 16.04 16.04 6.94
N ASN A 196 16.73 15.33 6.03
CA ASN A 196 16.90 15.75 4.65
C ASN A 196 16.72 14.55 3.71
N ILE A 197 16.28 14.85 2.50
CA ILE A 197 16.10 13.88 1.41
C ILE A 197 16.84 14.42 0.19
N LYS A 198 17.70 13.57 -0.40
CA LYS A 198 18.27 13.78 -1.74
C LYS A 198 17.77 12.68 -2.65
N ALA A 199 17.44 13.04 -3.90
CA ALA A 199 16.91 12.12 -4.88
C ALA A 199 17.55 12.32 -6.24
N SER A 200 17.68 11.22 -6.99
CA SER A 200 18.03 11.22 -8.40
C SER A 200 17.11 10.22 -9.12
N ALA A 201 16.57 10.62 -10.27
CA ALA A 201 15.64 9.78 -11.01
C ALA A 201 15.91 9.80 -12.51
N VAL A 202 15.56 8.70 -13.18
CA VAL A 202 15.48 8.59 -14.63
C VAL A 202 13.99 8.54 -14.98
N PHE A 203 13.57 9.44 -15.87
CA PHE A 203 12.17 9.55 -16.28
C PHE A 203 11.92 8.88 -17.63
N THR A 204 10.70 8.38 -17.82
CA THR A 204 10.18 7.93 -19.13
C THR A 204 9.76 9.14 -19.98
N GLU A 205 9.44 8.90 -21.25
CA GLU A 205 8.89 9.93 -22.14
C GLU A 205 7.54 10.48 -21.64
N GLU A 206 6.76 9.65 -20.94
CA GLU A 206 5.47 10.01 -20.34
C GLU A 206 5.62 10.79 -19.00
N GLY A 207 6.86 11.00 -18.55
CA GLY A 207 7.18 11.83 -17.40
C GLY A 207 6.94 11.18 -16.03
N VAL A 208 6.93 9.84 -15.96
CA VAL A 208 6.99 9.08 -14.73
C VAL A 208 8.42 8.62 -14.46
N ASP A 209 8.80 8.45 -13.20
CA ASP A 209 10.11 7.92 -12.87
C ASP A 209 10.17 6.41 -13.16
N ALA A 210 11.15 6.02 -13.98
CA ALA A 210 11.43 4.61 -14.25
C ALA A 210 12.38 4.00 -13.22
N LYS A 211 13.30 4.83 -12.69
CA LYS A 211 14.25 4.48 -11.63
C LYS A 211 14.42 5.67 -10.72
N THR A 212 14.48 5.41 -9.41
CA THR A 212 14.73 6.45 -8.41
C THR A 212 15.68 5.93 -7.34
N SER A 213 16.70 6.72 -7.02
CA SER A 213 17.59 6.53 -5.87
C SER A 213 17.40 7.67 -4.89
N LEU A 214 17.37 7.33 -3.59
CA LEU A 214 17.09 8.26 -2.50
C LEU A 214 18.16 8.10 -1.41
N ILE A 215 18.63 9.22 -0.88
CA ILE A 215 19.45 9.26 0.33
C ILE A 215 18.69 10.07 1.38
N PHE A 216 18.34 9.42 2.49
CA PHE A 216 17.75 10.06 3.65
C PHE A 216 18.82 10.25 4.73
N THR A 217 18.89 11.44 5.32
CA THR A 217 19.75 11.71 6.49
C THR A 217 18.89 12.07 7.69
N TYR A 218 19.33 11.66 8.87
CA TYR A 218 18.56 11.78 10.11
C TYR A 218 19.32 12.64 11.14
N GLU A 219 18.62 13.15 12.15
CA GLU A 219 19.23 13.92 13.24
C GLU A 219 20.25 13.09 14.06
N SER A 220 20.04 11.78 14.15
CA SER A 220 20.96 10.85 14.81
C SER A 220 22.31 10.69 14.10
N GLY A 221 22.43 11.13 12.85
CA GLY A 221 23.57 10.86 11.97
C GLY A 221 23.36 9.63 11.07
N ALA A 222 22.34 8.83 11.31
CA ALA A 222 22.02 7.66 10.48
C ALA A 222 21.71 8.06 9.03
N ILE A 223 21.94 7.12 8.11
CA ILE A 223 21.68 7.30 6.67
C ILE A 223 20.84 6.13 6.16
N ALA A 224 19.81 6.42 5.37
CA ALA A 224 19.15 5.40 4.55
C ALA A 224 19.49 5.62 3.07
N ASP A 225 19.95 4.54 2.40
CA ASP A 225 20.21 4.46 0.96
C ASP A 225 19.16 3.54 0.34
N LEU A 226 18.28 4.14 -0.48
CA LEU A 226 17.09 3.49 -0.98
C LEU A 226 17.05 3.57 -2.51
N SER A 227 16.63 2.50 -3.17
CA SER A 227 16.44 2.52 -4.61
C SER A 227 15.22 1.74 -5.06
N CYS A 228 14.62 2.17 -6.16
CA CYS A 228 13.57 1.44 -6.85
C CYS A 228 13.70 1.56 -8.36
N SER A 229 13.19 0.56 -9.08
CA SER A 229 13.29 0.50 -10.53
C SER A 229 12.18 -0.33 -11.15
N MET A 230 11.63 0.16 -12.27
CA MET A 230 10.74 -0.59 -13.16
C MET A 230 11.49 -1.10 -14.43
N TYR A 231 12.76 -0.77 -14.58
CA TYR A 231 13.58 -1.14 -15.75
C TYR A 231 14.53 -2.30 -15.52
N ASP A 232 14.76 -2.68 -14.28
CA ASP A 232 15.64 -3.78 -13.93
C ASP A 232 15.16 -4.56 -12.71
N THR A 233 15.47 -5.83 -12.69
CA THR A 233 15.25 -6.69 -11.53
C THR A 233 16.39 -6.47 -10.54
N GLN A 234 16.04 -6.04 -9.31
CA GLN A 234 16.98 -5.85 -8.21
C GLN A 234 16.90 -7.02 -7.22
N PRO A 235 17.86 -7.15 -6.28
CA PRO A 235 17.83 -8.21 -5.26
C PRO A 235 16.60 -8.19 -4.35
N ASN A 236 15.84 -7.09 -4.29
CA ASN A 236 14.63 -6.90 -3.48
C ASN A 236 14.88 -7.24 -2.01
N ARG A 237 15.90 -6.61 -1.43
CA ARG A 237 16.37 -6.86 -0.07
C ARG A 237 16.50 -5.57 0.73
N ALA A 238 16.56 -5.73 2.04
CA ALA A 238 16.94 -4.66 2.96
C ALA A 238 18.04 -5.14 3.93
N VAL A 239 18.85 -4.19 4.38
CA VAL A 239 19.86 -4.40 5.43
C VAL A 239 19.70 -3.27 6.43
N ILE A 240 19.63 -3.59 7.70
CA ILE A 240 19.62 -2.65 8.80
C ILE A 240 20.93 -2.88 9.58
N SER A 241 21.75 -1.85 9.69
CA SER A 241 23.03 -1.93 10.38
C SER A 241 23.01 -1.04 11.62
N GLY A 242 23.40 -1.59 12.74
CA GLY A 242 23.59 -0.88 14.00
C GLY A 242 25.05 -0.80 14.38
N CYS A 243 25.38 -0.05 15.43
CA CYS A 243 26.76 0.13 15.90
C CYS A 243 27.40 -1.17 16.47
N LEU A 244 26.59 -2.17 16.82
CA LEU A 244 27.06 -3.45 17.34
C LEU A 244 27.00 -4.59 16.32
N LEU A 245 25.98 -4.59 15.46
CA LEU A 245 25.71 -5.69 14.53
C LEU A 245 24.87 -5.21 13.33
N TYR A 246 24.84 -5.97 12.24
CA TYR A 246 23.90 -5.76 11.15
C TYR A 246 22.93 -6.94 11.03
N THR A 247 21.70 -6.67 10.54
CA THR A 247 20.75 -7.70 10.16
C THR A 247 20.53 -7.65 8.65
N SER A 248 20.64 -8.80 8.01
CA SER A 248 20.28 -8.97 6.60
C SER A 248 19.26 -10.10 6.53
N PRO A 249 17.99 -9.83 6.24
CA PRO A 249 17.08 -10.90 5.90
C PRO A 249 17.55 -11.51 4.58
N SER A 250 18.33 -12.61 4.68
CA SER A 250 18.69 -13.41 3.50
C SER A 250 17.53 -14.33 3.16
N PRO A 251 17.12 -14.39 1.88
CA PRO A 251 16.15 -15.41 1.45
C PRO A 251 16.74 -16.81 1.36
N ARG A 252 17.98 -17.04 1.81
CA ARG A 252 18.72 -18.29 1.60
C ARG A 252 19.24 -18.94 2.89
N ASP A 253 18.91 -18.40 4.06
CA ASP A 253 19.26 -19.02 5.36
C ASP A 253 18.03 -19.62 6.01
#